data_8b8767348658682248cbc404967f44a4
#
_entry.id   8b8767348658682248cbc404967f44a4
#
_cell.length_a   1.000
_cell.length_b   1.000
_cell.length_c   1.000
_cell.angle_alpha   90.00
_cell.angle_beta   90.00
_cell.angle_gamma   90.00
#
_symmetry.space_group_name_H-M   'P 1'
#
loop_
_entity.id
_entity.type
_entity.pdbx_description
1 polymer ?
#
loop_
_entity_poly.entity_id
_entity_poly.type
_entity_poly.pdbx_seq_one_letter_code
_entity_poly.pdbx_strand_id
1 'polypeptide(L)'
;MTTKGRDVKLTHIAIMNWRNFAHIEFDLSSRLFVVGPNSSGKTNLLAALRFLSDVARFGLAATSERWGGPERYFRSGTDSASFAVTVDVDTREVTYDLSLRKVTVVEDFVGGEMRMRPLKAGIPAGLLEADQPRILQLRVAAKPTAFSFEELATMEIADSFDEHQLEDEGVESVSDYVSDYVFVEDEKLLIDGEDVTGVPGTKRVTGSALSIRNILSGIRYIHPNPKKMLERADRYDPDHGTGFFQHAGRFSDQQLDAVVDRIRPIMAAVVPEIPNLSYQRMGLGTELVFYSDTPVRGATGVYSHEQFSEGTLRLLGLLFDLATLPRDTSVVLIEEPETCLQASVVRSLPSLLAEVAMNRDVQMVISTHSPELIDSELVLPSQVLMLRSENGETRGELLSQSNDPRIKAVVSSGLPKSEGIDAVNGRTIPLGTW
;
A
#
# COMPACT_ATOMS: atom_id res chain seq x y z
N MET A 1 -20.57 -12.11 25.10
CA MET A 1 -19.31 -11.56 25.65
C MET A 1 -18.46 -11.20 24.45
N THR A 2 -18.51 -9.95 24.04
CA THR A 2 -17.68 -9.38 22.99
C THR A 2 -16.26 -9.28 23.56
N THR A 3 -15.36 -10.09 23.05
CA THR A 3 -13.92 -9.90 23.24
C THR A 3 -13.60 -8.49 22.73
N LYS A 4 -13.32 -7.57 23.67
CA LYS A 4 -12.65 -6.31 23.37
C LYS A 4 -11.44 -6.68 22.51
N GLY A 5 -11.40 -6.22 21.25
CA GLY A 5 -10.26 -6.46 20.37
C GLY A 5 -9.00 -5.99 21.10
N ARG A 6 -7.95 -6.80 21.04
CA ARG A 6 -6.62 -6.41 21.51
C ARG A 6 -6.28 -5.09 20.84
N ASP A 7 -5.78 -4.13 21.62
CA ASP A 7 -5.31 -2.83 21.12
C ASP A 7 -3.98 -3.07 20.39
N VAL A 8 -4.05 -3.48 19.12
CA VAL A 8 -2.87 -3.81 18.30
C VAL A 8 -2.71 -2.70 17.28
N LYS A 9 -1.60 -1.97 17.34
CA LYS A 9 -1.30 -0.83 16.47
C LYS A 9 0.07 -0.97 15.85
N LEU A 10 0.18 -0.54 14.61
CA LEU A 10 1.44 -0.42 13.89
C LEU A 10 2.16 0.82 14.42
N THR A 11 3.36 0.64 14.97
CA THR A 11 4.11 1.71 15.65
C THR A 11 5.32 2.18 14.87
N HIS A 12 6.02 1.26 14.19
CA HIS A 12 7.24 1.58 13.45
C HIS A 12 7.33 0.78 12.15
N ILE A 13 7.91 1.40 11.13
CA ILE A 13 8.15 0.81 9.81
C ILE A 13 9.54 1.18 9.35
N ALA A 14 10.32 0.18 8.91
CA ALA A 14 11.56 0.39 8.18
C ALA A 14 11.53 -0.38 6.86
N ILE A 15 12.01 0.24 5.80
CA ILE A 15 12.00 -0.30 4.43
C ILE A 15 13.37 -0.06 3.81
N MET A 16 13.96 -1.09 3.22
CA MET A 16 15.24 -1.01 2.52
C MET A 16 15.11 -1.53 1.09
N ASN A 17 15.81 -0.89 0.18
CA ASN A 17 15.94 -1.27 -1.23
C ASN A 17 14.60 -1.47 -1.97
N TRP A 18 13.64 -0.62 -1.65
CA TRP A 18 12.33 -0.62 -2.29
C TRP A 18 12.20 0.54 -3.27
N ARG A 19 12.06 0.26 -4.56
CA ARG A 19 11.91 1.28 -5.62
C ARG A 19 12.94 2.41 -5.50
N ASN A 20 12.53 3.62 -5.13
CA ASN A 20 13.42 4.78 -4.96
C ASN A 20 14.01 4.91 -3.54
N PHE A 21 13.62 4.05 -2.60
CA PHE A 21 14.16 4.07 -1.25
C PHE A 21 15.38 3.16 -1.13
N ALA A 22 16.54 3.70 -0.78
CA ALA A 22 17.66 2.91 -0.28
C ALA A 22 17.36 2.44 1.15
N HIS A 23 16.92 3.40 1.99
CA HIS A 23 16.46 3.16 3.34
C HIS A 23 15.49 4.26 3.74
N ILE A 24 14.40 3.89 4.38
CA ILE A 24 13.47 4.79 5.05
C ILE A 24 12.92 4.12 6.30
N GLU A 25 12.86 4.86 7.40
CA GLU A 25 12.24 4.42 8.64
C GLU A 25 11.45 5.56 9.27
N PHE A 26 10.37 5.25 9.95
CA PHE A 26 9.52 6.24 10.61
C PHE A 26 8.56 5.59 11.59
N ASP A 27 8.13 6.37 12.59
CA ASP A 27 7.10 6.00 13.53
C ASP A 27 5.72 6.33 12.96
N LEU A 28 4.75 5.44 13.20
CA LEU A 28 3.38 5.60 12.78
C LEU A 28 2.48 5.89 13.99
N SER A 29 1.89 7.07 14.00
CA SER A 29 0.84 7.45 14.93
C SER A 29 -0.57 7.07 14.40
N SER A 30 -1.62 7.59 15.00
CA SER A 30 -2.99 7.36 14.50
C SER A 30 -3.20 7.85 13.06
N ARG A 31 -2.52 8.93 12.67
CA ARG A 31 -2.52 9.47 11.30
C ARG A 31 -1.12 9.91 10.93
N LEU A 32 -0.69 9.59 9.72
CA LEU A 32 0.58 10.05 9.14
C LEU A 32 0.31 10.70 7.79
N PHE A 33 0.74 11.93 7.63
CA PHE A 33 0.68 12.68 6.39
C PHE A 33 2.04 12.64 5.70
N VAL A 34 2.10 12.01 4.54
CA VAL A 34 3.33 11.86 3.76
C VAL A 34 3.38 12.99 2.74
N VAL A 35 4.34 13.87 2.88
CA VAL A 35 4.49 15.09 2.07
C VAL A 35 5.81 15.12 1.33
N GLY A 36 5.90 15.88 0.26
CA GLY A 36 7.11 16.04 -0.52
C GLY A 36 6.83 16.38 -1.97
N PRO A 37 7.84 16.78 -2.74
CA PRO A 37 7.69 17.10 -4.16
C PRO A 37 7.11 15.95 -4.98
N ASN A 38 6.70 16.25 -6.23
CA ASN A 38 6.38 15.21 -7.19
C ASN A 38 7.60 14.30 -7.37
N SER A 39 7.34 13.00 -7.53
CA SER A 39 8.39 11.97 -7.65
C SER A 39 9.29 11.78 -6.41
N SER A 40 8.94 12.36 -5.25
CA SER A 40 9.67 12.10 -3.99
C SER A 40 9.45 10.71 -3.41
N GLY A 41 8.52 9.91 -3.95
CA GLY A 41 8.28 8.55 -3.51
C GLY A 41 7.06 8.36 -2.60
N LYS A 42 6.16 9.34 -2.44
CA LYS A 42 4.93 9.20 -1.64
C LYS A 42 4.12 7.96 -2.04
N THR A 43 3.79 7.82 -3.32
CA THR A 43 3.12 6.64 -3.87
C THR A 43 3.92 5.36 -3.65
N ASN A 44 5.26 5.42 -3.72
CA ASN A 44 6.12 4.25 -3.50
C ASN A 44 6.13 3.80 -2.03
N LEU A 45 5.96 4.73 -1.09
CA LEU A 45 5.81 4.38 0.33
C LEU A 45 4.47 3.67 0.59
N LEU A 46 3.37 4.22 0.07
CA LEU A 46 2.06 3.57 0.16
C LEU A 46 2.09 2.20 -0.53
N ALA A 47 2.78 2.10 -1.66
CA ALA A 47 2.95 0.85 -2.40
C ALA A 47 3.71 -0.22 -1.58
N ALA A 48 4.70 0.15 -0.76
CA ALA A 48 5.40 -0.80 0.11
C ALA A 48 4.45 -1.42 1.15
N LEU A 49 3.61 -0.59 1.78
CA LEU A 49 2.61 -1.07 2.74
C LEU A 49 1.53 -1.94 2.08
N ARG A 50 1.12 -1.61 0.85
CA ARG A 50 0.21 -2.45 0.05
C ARG A 50 0.85 -3.79 -0.30
N PHE A 51 2.12 -3.79 -0.69
CA PHE A 51 2.86 -5.02 -0.98
C PHE A 51 2.88 -5.96 0.25
N LEU A 52 3.19 -5.43 1.43
CA LEU A 52 3.14 -6.20 2.68
C LEU A 52 1.73 -6.74 2.98
N SER A 53 0.69 -5.94 2.71
CA SER A 53 -0.69 -6.39 2.83
C SER A 53 -1.01 -7.53 1.88
N ASP A 54 -0.58 -7.43 0.63
CA ASP A 54 -0.81 -8.46 -0.37
C ASP A 54 -0.03 -9.75 -0.02
N VAL A 55 1.21 -9.64 0.47
CA VAL A 55 1.99 -10.79 0.98
C VAL A 55 1.26 -11.48 2.13
N ALA A 56 0.73 -10.71 3.09
CA ALA A 56 0.00 -11.26 4.23
C ALA A 56 -1.31 -11.97 3.83
N ARG A 57 -1.96 -11.52 2.74
CA ARG A 57 -3.23 -12.07 2.22
C ARG A 57 -3.05 -13.24 1.27
N PHE A 58 -2.11 -13.12 0.35
CA PHE A 58 -2.01 -14.00 -0.82
C PHE A 58 -0.73 -14.82 -0.85
N GLY A 59 0.25 -14.50 0.01
CA GLY A 59 1.59 -15.05 -0.03
C GLY A 59 2.49 -14.33 -1.04
N LEU A 60 3.80 -14.58 -0.96
CA LEU A 60 4.80 -13.86 -1.74
C LEU A 60 4.69 -14.12 -3.25
N ALA A 61 4.50 -15.39 -3.67
CA ALA A 61 4.46 -15.74 -5.08
C ALA A 61 3.31 -15.06 -5.82
N ALA A 62 2.07 -15.21 -5.32
CA ALA A 62 0.91 -14.58 -5.92
C ALA A 62 1.02 -13.05 -5.91
N THR A 63 1.65 -12.49 -4.87
CA THR A 63 1.90 -11.05 -4.78
C THR A 63 2.91 -10.60 -5.82
N SER A 64 4.04 -11.30 -5.97
CA SER A 64 5.06 -10.98 -6.95
C SER A 64 4.49 -10.99 -8.38
N GLU A 65 3.71 -12.00 -8.72
CA GLU A 65 3.01 -12.08 -10.01
C GLU A 65 2.07 -10.88 -10.23
N ARG A 66 1.21 -10.58 -9.27
CA ARG A 66 0.27 -9.44 -9.33
C ARG A 66 0.98 -8.10 -9.52
N TRP A 67 2.17 -7.95 -8.93
CA TRP A 67 2.97 -6.73 -9.01
C TRP A 67 3.87 -6.67 -10.25
N GLY A 68 3.82 -7.70 -11.11
CA GLY A 68 4.54 -7.76 -12.38
C GLY A 68 6.03 -8.08 -12.24
N GLY A 69 6.40 -8.79 -11.17
CA GLY A 69 7.74 -9.30 -10.93
C GLY A 69 8.68 -8.33 -10.19
N PRO A 70 9.83 -8.86 -9.73
CA PRO A 70 10.78 -8.14 -8.87
C PRO A 70 11.35 -6.87 -9.47
N GLU A 71 11.49 -6.80 -10.79
CA GLU A 71 11.99 -5.62 -11.51
C GLU A 71 11.17 -4.36 -11.25
N ARG A 72 9.89 -4.52 -10.86
CA ARG A 72 8.98 -3.40 -10.66
C ARG A 72 8.98 -2.85 -9.24
N TYR A 73 9.51 -3.61 -8.28
CA TYR A 73 9.44 -3.19 -6.89
C TYR A 73 10.79 -3.20 -6.15
N PHE A 74 11.81 -3.94 -6.59
CA PHE A 74 13.16 -3.77 -6.07
C PHE A 74 13.79 -2.46 -6.56
N ARG A 75 14.66 -1.91 -5.72
CA ARG A 75 15.47 -0.76 -6.12
C ARG A 75 16.42 -1.17 -7.25
N SER A 76 16.56 -0.31 -8.24
CA SER A 76 17.48 -0.53 -9.36
C SER A 76 18.90 -0.75 -8.85
N GLY A 77 19.55 -1.82 -9.33
CA GLY A 77 20.92 -2.18 -8.95
C GLY A 77 21.03 -2.97 -7.65
N THR A 78 19.90 -3.39 -7.03
CA THR A 78 19.90 -4.25 -5.84
C THR A 78 19.23 -5.58 -6.13
N ASP A 79 19.71 -6.63 -5.44
CA ASP A 79 19.14 -7.97 -5.50
C ASP A 79 18.38 -8.34 -4.22
N SER A 80 18.28 -7.41 -3.26
CA SER A 80 17.57 -7.63 -2.00
C SER A 80 16.70 -6.45 -1.62
N ALA A 81 15.61 -6.71 -0.92
CA ALA A 81 14.77 -5.71 -0.25
C ALA A 81 14.37 -6.24 1.12
N SER A 82 14.23 -5.36 2.10
CA SER A 82 13.77 -5.76 3.42
C SER A 82 12.76 -4.81 4.02
N PHE A 83 11.93 -5.35 4.90
CA PHE A 83 10.86 -4.65 5.60
C PHE A 83 10.90 -5.05 7.07
N ALA A 84 10.92 -4.08 7.96
CA ALA A 84 10.68 -4.30 9.38
C ALA A 84 9.39 -3.58 9.78
N VAL A 85 8.50 -4.31 10.43
CA VAL A 85 7.18 -3.80 10.86
C VAL A 85 7.03 -4.08 12.33
N THR A 86 6.94 -3.02 13.15
CA THR A 86 6.74 -3.13 14.59
C THR A 86 5.30 -2.80 14.97
N VAL A 87 4.73 -3.61 15.83
CA VAL A 87 3.38 -3.46 16.36
C VAL A 87 3.39 -3.56 17.87
N ASP A 88 2.55 -2.78 18.53
CA ASP A 88 2.24 -2.98 19.94
C ASP A 88 1.12 -4.01 20.09
N VAL A 89 1.36 -5.04 20.89
CA VAL A 89 0.39 -6.08 21.23
C VAL A 89 0.32 -6.23 22.75
N ASP A 90 -0.76 -5.81 23.37
CA ASP A 90 -0.96 -5.95 24.81
C ASP A 90 0.25 -5.44 25.64
N THR A 91 0.76 -4.25 25.37
CA THR A 91 1.93 -3.63 26.01
C THR A 91 3.30 -4.24 25.67
N ARG A 92 3.39 -5.01 24.61
CA ARG A 92 4.65 -5.59 24.10
C ARG A 92 4.91 -5.13 22.71
N GLU A 93 6.17 -4.88 22.44
CA GLU A 93 6.66 -4.61 21.10
C GLU A 93 6.90 -5.94 20.38
N VAL A 94 6.29 -6.07 19.20
CA VAL A 94 6.48 -7.22 18.31
C VAL A 94 6.92 -6.72 16.95
N THR A 95 8.12 -7.10 16.54
CA THR A 95 8.67 -6.76 15.22
C THR A 95 8.68 -7.97 14.31
N TYR A 96 8.23 -7.77 13.10
CA TYR A 96 8.33 -8.73 12.00
C TYR A 96 9.30 -8.20 10.97
N ASP A 97 10.39 -8.90 10.76
CA ASP A 97 11.41 -8.63 9.75
C ASP A 97 11.25 -9.59 8.59
N LEU A 98 11.15 -9.06 7.38
CA LEU A 98 11.07 -9.81 6.13
C LEU A 98 12.18 -9.34 5.18
N SER A 99 13.08 -10.22 4.83
CA SER A 99 14.11 -9.97 3.81
C SER A 99 13.82 -10.82 2.57
N LEU A 100 13.84 -10.17 1.41
CA LEU A 100 13.59 -10.76 0.12
C LEU A 100 14.86 -10.70 -0.73
N ARG A 101 15.15 -11.75 -1.48
CA ARG A 101 16.24 -11.79 -2.46
C ARG A 101 15.70 -12.09 -3.84
N LYS A 102 16.19 -11.34 -4.83
CA LYS A 102 15.98 -11.58 -6.24
C LYS A 102 17.08 -12.51 -6.77
N VAL A 103 16.70 -13.55 -7.47
CA VAL A 103 17.62 -14.47 -8.15
C VAL A 103 17.21 -14.56 -9.62
N THR A 104 18.15 -14.25 -10.50
CA THR A 104 17.96 -14.42 -11.95
C THR A 104 18.39 -15.84 -12.31
N VAL A 105 17.50 -16.59 -12.92
CA VAL A 105 17.77 -17.96 -13.37
C VAL A 105 17.61 -18.06 -14.88
N VAL A 106 18.34 -19.00 -15.48
CA VAL A 106 18.13 -19.43 -16.85
C VAL A 106 17.26 -20.67 -16.82
N GLU A 107 16.18 -20.67 -17.56
CA GLU A 107 15.27 -21.80 -17.73
C GLU A 107 15.62 -22.52 -19.02
N ASP A 108 16.13 -23.74 -18.93
CA ASP A 108 16.48 -24.61 -20.05
C ASP A 108 15.49 -25.78 -20.13
N PHE A 109 15.05 -26.13 -21.32
CA PHE A 109 14.26 -27.35 -21.56
C PHE A 109 15.13 -28.42 -22.13
N VAL A 110 15.41 -29.48 -21.37
CA VAL A 110 16.21 -30.60 -21.81
C VAL A 110 15.39 -31.90 -21.68
N GLY A 111 15.19 -32.61 -22.80
CA GLY A 111 14.46 -33.88 -22.79
C GLY A 111 12.98 -33.78 -22.36
N GLY A 112 12.34 -32.62 -22.46
CA GLY A 112 10.96 -32.36 -22.02
C GLY A 112 10.83 -31.99 -20.54
N GLU A 113 11.92 -31.86 -19.81
CA GLU A 113 11.98 -31.40 -18.43
C GLU A 113 12.55 -30.00 -18.38
N MET A 114 11.93 -29.13 -17.53
CA MET A 114 12.43 -27.78 -17.27
C MET A 114 13.56 -27.87 -16.23
N ARG A 115 14.73 -27.34 -16.59
CA ARG A 115 15.87 -27.18 -15.67
C ARG A 115 16.10 -25.69 -15.43
N MET A 116 16.49 -25.36 -14.21
CA MET A 116 16.80 -23.98 -13.81
C MET A 116 18.24 -23.91 -13.32
N ARG A 117 18.97 -22.88 -13.79
CA ARG A 117 20.32 -22.57 -13.28
C ARG A 117 20.42 -21.08 -12.94
N PRO A 118 21.03 -20.71 -11.81
CA PRO A 118 21.25 -19.29 -11.50
C PRO A 118 22.25 -18.68 -12.47
N LEU A 119 21.93 -17.48 -12.99
CA LEU A 119 22.77 -16.76 -13.96
C LEU A 119 24.09 -16.27 -13.35
N LYS A 120 24.15 -16.04 -12.02
CA LYS A 120 25.35 -15.63 -11.29
C LYS A 120 25.74 -16.73 -10.28
N ALA A 121 26.98 -17.21 -10.34
CA ALA A 121 27.58 -17.99 -9.28
C ALA A 121 27.62 -17.15 -7.99
N GLY A 122 26.86 -17.52 -6.97
CA GLY A 122 26.86 -16.76 -5.71
C GLY A 122 25.58 -16.90 -4.87
N ILE A 123 24.81 -17.96 -5.03
CA ILE A 123 23.91 -18.34 -3.93
C ILE A 123 24.84 -18.80 -2.80
N PRO A 124 24.80 -18.17 -1.59
CA PRO A 124 25.62 -18.64 -0.48
C PRO A 124 25.33 -20.13 -0.22
N ALA A 125 26.37 -20.95 -0.13
CA ALA A 125 26.24 -22.40 0.12
C ALA A 125 25.40 -22.68 1.39
N GLY A 126 25.41 -21.81 2.39
CA GLY A 126 24.58 -21.90 3.58
C GLY A 126 23.07 -21.78 3.34
N LEU A 127 22.63 -21.27 2.19
CA LEU A 127 21.21 -21.22 1.80
C LEU A 127 20.71 -22.57 1.27
N LEU A 128 21.61 -23.43 0.85
CA LEU A 128 21.33 -24.81 0.38
C LEU A 128 21.39 -25.85 1.52
N GLU A 129 21.99 -25.49 2.67
CA GLU A 129 22.21 -26.40 3.80
C GLU A 129 21.27 -26.18 4.99
N ALA A 130 20.34 -25.23 4.92
CA ALA A 130 19.42 -24.98 6.03
C ALA A 130 18.41 -26.12 6.16
N ASP A 131 18.72 -27.08 7.04
CA ASP A 131 17.77 -28.03 7.59
C ASP A 131 16.61 -27.27 8.24
N GLN A 132 15.47 -27.37 7.61
CA GLN A 132 14.12 -26.90 7.95
C GLN A 132 13.66 -25.57 7.34
N PRO A 133 12.90 -25.64 6.26
CA PRO A 133 12.14 -24.52 5.76
C PRO A 133 10.86 -24.35 6.59
N ARG A 134 10.73 -23.25 7.27
CA ARG A 134 9.43 -22.79 7.79
C ARG A 134 8.77 -21.90 6.77
N ILE A 135 8.11 -22.55 5.85
CA ILE A 135 7.54 -21.96 4.66
C ILE A 135 6.07 -21.69 4.87
N LEU A 136 5.64 -20.50 4.50
CA LEU A 136 4.31 -20.31 3.94
C LEU A 136 4.22 -21.25 2.71
N GLN A 137 3.53 -22.39 2.83
CA GLN A 137 3.38 -23.37 1.75
C GLN A 137 2.80 -22.70 0.51
N LEU A 138 3.62 -22.57 -0.51
CA LEU A 138 3.23 -22.18 -1.85
C LEU A 138 2.92 -23.43 -2.67
N ARG A 139 1.63 -23.66 -2.95
CA ARG A 139 1.25 -24.58 -4.03
C ARG A 139 1.27 -23.81 -5.33
N VAL A 140 2.15 -24.20 -6.21
CA VAL A 140 2.31 -23.60 -7.53
C VAL A 140 1.44 -24.33 -8.54
N ALA A 141 0.63 -23.58 -9.27
CA ALA A 141 0.03 -23.98 -10.53
C ALA A 141 0.45 -22.97 -11.61
N ALA A 142 1.20 -23.43 -12.60
CA ALA A 142 1.55 -22.77 -13.88
C ALA A 142 2.40 -21.49 -13.80
N LYS A 143 3.67 -21.61 -14.17
CA LYS A 143 4.74 -20.59 -14.27
C LYS A 143 4.99 -19.85 -12.94
N PRO A 144 5.83 -20.38 -12.07
CA PRO A 144 6.16 -19.76 -10.81
C PRO A 144 7.08 -18.57 -11.03
N THR A 145 6.71 -17.42 -10.48
CA THR A 145 7.58 -16.25 -10.34
C THR A 145 8.24 -16.18 -8.96
N ALA A 146 7.94 -17.12 -8.07
CA ALA A 146 8.57 -17.26 -6.75
C ALA A 146 8.56 -18.72 -6.27
N PHE A 147 9.68 -19.20 -5.75
CA PHE A 147 9.88 -20.54 -5.20
C PHE A 147 10.17 -20.51 -3.70
N SER A 148 9.80 -21.58 -3.02
CA SER A 148 10.33 -21.88 -1.69
C SER A 148 11.73 -22.50 -1.80
N PHE A 149 12.53 -22.42 -0.71
CA PHE A 149 13.83 -23.06 -0.65
C PHE A 149 13.77 -24.59 -0.79
N GLU A 150 12.68 -25.23 -0.34
CA GLU A 150 12.46 -26.67 -0.54
C GLU A 150 12.33 -27.04 -2.02
N GLU A 151 11.65 -26.24 -2.79
CA GLU A 151 11.49 -26.47 -4.23
C GLU A 151 12.81 -26.30 -4.97
N LEU A 152 13.67 -25.33 -4.58
CA LEU A 152 15.02 -25.19 -5.14
C LEU A 152 15.97 -26.33 -4.71
N ALA A 153 15.90 -26.78 -3.47
CA ALA A 153 16.76 -27.87 -2.98
C ALA A 153 16.42 -29.22 -3.61
N THR A 154 15.19 -29.40 -4.10
CA THR A 154 14.77 -30.61 -4.83
C THR A 154 14.99 -30.51 -6.34
N MET A 155 15.29 -29.32 -6.88
CA MET A 155 15.73 -29.13 -8.26
C MET A 155 17.19 -29.52 -8.36
N GLU A 156 17.54 -30.44 -9.25
CA GLU A 156 18.93 -30.73 -9.58
C GLU A 156 19.59 -29.47 -10.13
N ILE A 157 20.35 -28.79 -9.27
CA ILE A 157 21.24 -27.70 -9.69
C ILE A 157 22.44 -28.36 -10.33
N ALA A 158 22.53 -28.31 -11.65
CA ALA A 158 23.71 -28.82 -12.36
C ALA A 158 24.91 -27.93 -12.02
N ASP A 159 25.80 -28.41 -11.18
CA ASP A 159 26.96 -27.68 -10.63
C ASP A 159 28.06 -27.35 -11.68
N SER A 160 27.98 -27.87 -12.89
CA SER A 160 28.85 -27.48 -14.01
C SER A 160 28.27 -27.98 -15.32
N PHE A 161 27.85 -27.08 -16.18
CA PHE A 161 27.59 -27.37 -17.58
C PHE A 161 28.85 -27.07 -18.39
N ASP A 162 29.43 -28.12 -19.01
CA ASP A 162 30.48 -27.96 -20.02
C ASP A 162 29.75 -27.64 -21.34
N GLU A 163 29.95 -26.46 -21.91
CA GLU A 163 29.33 -26.03 -23.17
C GLU A 163 29.57 -27.05 -24.32
N HIS A 164 30.62 -27.87 -24.23
CA HIS A 164 30.95 -28.88 -25.22
C HIS A 164 30.07 -30.16 -25.15
N GLN A 165 29.26 -30.36 -24.11
CA GLN A 165 28.38 -31.52 -24.04
C GLN A 165 27.04 -31.33 -24.78
N LEU A 166 26.66 -30.09 -25.12
CA LEU A 166 25.42 -29.83 -25.87
C LEU A 166 25.51 -30.11 -27.37
N GLU A 167 26.71 -30.07 -27.95
CA GLU A 167 26.90 -30.31 -29.38
C GLU A 167 26.74 -31.78 -29.78
N ASP A 168 26.88 -32.71 -28.82
CA ASP A 168 26.89 -34.16 -29.12
C ASP A 168 25.48 -34.83 -29.00
N GLU A 169 24.48 -34.18 -28.43
CA GLU A 169 23.13 -34.77 -28.20
C GLU A 169 22.05 -34.33 -29.22
N GLY A 170 22.40 -33.55 -30.24
CA GLY A 170 21.48 -33.23 -31.35
C GLY A 170 20.24 -32.45 -30.89
N VAL A 171 20.37 -31.61 -29.86
CA VAL A 171 19.28 -30.77 -29.34
C VAL A 171 19.12 -29.55 -30.26
N GLU A 172 18.00 -29.49 -30.98
CA GLU A 172 17.58 -28.26 -31.69
C GLU A 172 17.58 -27.09 -30.70
N SER A 173 18.15 -25.95 -31.11
CA SER A 173 18.32 -24.73 -30.29
C SER A 173 17.05 -24.34 -29.55
N VAL A 174 17.02 -24.57 -28.25
CA VAL A 174 16.00 -24.08 -27.36
C VAL A 174 16.35 -22.65 -27.01
N SER A 175 15.43 -21.73 -27.21
CA SER A 175 15.60 -20.34 -26.76
C SER A 175 15.62 -20.36 -25.22
N ASP A 176 16.75 -20.04 -24.63
CA ASP A 176 16.89 -19.87 -23.20
C ASP A 176 15.99 -18.73 -22.73
N TYR A 177 15.14 -18.99 -21.74
CA TYR A 177 14.36 -17.97 -21.08
C TYR A 177 15.12 -17.55 -19.83
N VAL A 178 15.32 -16.22 -19.68
CA VAL A 178 15.87 -15.63 -18.45
C VAL A 178 14.72 -15.07 -17.66
N SER A 179 14.56 -15.54 -16.42
CA SER A 179 13.49 -15.12 -15.53
C SER A 179 14.03 -14.73 -14.16
N ASP A 180 13.41 -13.72 -13.55
CA ASP A 180 13.74 -13.29 -12.20
C ASP A 180 12.72 -13.81 -11.20
N TYR A 181 13.24 -14.43 -10.15
CA TYR A 181 12.47 -15.00 -9.05
C TYR A 181 12.77 -14.27 -7.75
N VAL A 182 11.80 -14.28 -6.83
CA VAL A 182 11.94 -13.69 -5.51
C VAL A 182 11.76 -14.75 -4.44
N PHE A 183 12.70 -14.77 -3.52
CA PHE A 183 12.71 -15.68 -2.39
C PHE A 183 12.66 -14.91 -1.08
N VAL A 184 12.11 -15.53 -0.04
CA VAL A 184 12.34 -15.10 1.33
C VAL A 184 13.77 -15.50 1.71
N GLU A 185 14.64 -14.52 1.87
CA GLU A 185 16.03 -14.72 2.31
C GLU A 185 16.10 -14.92 3.82
N ASP A 186 15.36 -14.12 4.57
CA ASP A 186 15.28 -14.21 6.03
C ASP A 186 13.88 -13.73 6.48
N GLU A 187 13.35 -14.36 7.50
CA GLU A 187 12.08 -14.02 8.13
C GLU A 187 12.22 -14.16 9.64
N LYS A 188 12.05 -13.07 10.39
CA LYS A 188 12.17 -13.05 11.83
C LYS A 188 10.95 -12.48 12.51
N LEU A 189 10.63 -13.07 13.66
CA LEU A 189 9.66 -12.55 14.60
C LEU A 189 10.38 -12.24 15.92
N LEU A 190 10.44 -10.96 16.29
CA LEU A 190 11.03 -10.50 17.54
C LEU A 190 9.90 -10.10 18.51
N ILE A 191 10.02 -10.48 19.77
CA ILE A 191 9.12 -10.06 20.85
C ILE A 191 9.97 -9.39 21.92
N ASP A 192 9.74 -8.12 22.19
CA ASP A 192 10.54 -7.29 23.11
C ASP A 192 12.04 -7.35 22.74
N GLY A 193 12.37 -7.37 21.43
CA GLY A 193 13.74 -7.45 20.89
C GLY A 193 14.36 -8.86 20.87
N GLU A 194 13.71 -9.88 21.41
CA GLU A 194 14.21 -11.26 21.41
C GLU A 194 13.70 -12.01 20.18
N ASP A 195 14.59 -12.63 19.41
CA ASP A 195 14.23 -13.46 18.27
C ASP A 195 13.56 -14.77 18.74
N VAL A 196 12.29 -14.93 18.34
CA VAL A 196 11.47 -16.09 18.68
C VAL A 196 11.10 -16.94 17.48
N THR A 197 11.69 -16.68 16.32
CA THR A 197 11.38 -17.35 15.03
C THR A 197 11.60 -18.83 15.11
N GLY A 198 12.33 -19.43 15.78
CA GLY A 198 12.55 -20.87 15.87
C GLY A 198 11.88 -21.57 17.06
N VAL A 199 11.18 -20.85 17.92
CA VAL A 199 10.61 -21.42 19.15
C VAL A 199 9.31 -22.17 18.85
N PRO A 200 9.22 -23.49 19.08
CA PRO A 200 8.01 -24.24 18.79
C PRO A 200 6.81 -23.71 19.56
N GLY A 201 5.77 -23.40 18.80
CA GLY A 201 4.37 -23.29 19.15
C GLY A 201 3.94 -22.93 20.57
N THR A 202 4.57 -21.95 21.23
CA THR A 202 3.93 -21.38 22.42
C THR A 202 2.73 -20.57 21.97
N LYS A 203 1.63 -20.58 22.72
CA LYS A 203 0.44 -19.74 22.45
C LYS A 203 0.80 -18.26 22.27
N ARG A 204 1.91 -17.82 22.87
CA ARG A 204 2.44 -16.46 22.81
C ARG A 204 2.98 -16.11 21.39
N VAL A 205 3.87 -16.94 20.85
CA VAL A 205 4.47 -16.73 19.52
C VAL A 205 3.41 -16.80 18.44
N THR A 206 2.54 -17.82 18.48
CA THR A 206 1.42 -17.96 17.54
C THR A 206 0.47 -16.76 17.59
N GLY A 207 0.17 -16.25 18.80
CA GLY A 207 -0.69 -15.08 18.97
C GLY A 207 -0.09 -13.80 18.39
N SER A 208 1.22 -13.58 18.56
CA SER A 208 1.93 -12.40 18.06
C SER A 208 2.05 -12.42 16.52
N ALA A 209 2.45 -13.56 15.95
CA ALA A 209 2.51 -13.75 14.50
C ALA A 209 1.13 -13.54 13.85
N LEU A 210 0.07 -14.08 14.46
CA LEU A 210 -1.30 -13.87 13.98
C LEU A 210 -1.72 -12.40 14.08
N SER A 211 -1.31 -11.68 15.11
CA SER A 211 -1.60 -10.25 15.27
C SER A 211 -0.95 -9.42 14.16
N ILE A 212 0.33 -9.67 13.83
CA ILE A 212 1.01 -9.00 12.71
C ILE A 212 0.32 -9.32 11.39
N ARG A 213 0.05 -10.61 11.12
CA ARG A 213 -0.66 -10.99 9.90
C ARG A 213 -2.01 -10.30 9.78
N ASN A 214 -2.77 -10.20 10.87
CA ASN A 214 -4.09 -9.54 10.88
C ASN A 214 -3.94 -8.05 10.61
N ILE A 215 -2.96 -7.37 11.21
CA ILE A 215 -2.70 -5.96 10.93
C ILE A 215 -2.34 -5.76 9.47
N LEU A 216 -1.37 -6.49 8.94
CA LEU A 216 -0.94 -6.34 7.56
C LEU A 216 -2.07 -6.68 6.58
N SER A 217 -2.80 -7.78 6.79
CA SER A 217 -3.94 -8.12 5.95
C SER A 217 -5.12 -7.15 6.09
N GLY A 218 -5.20 -6.42 7.20
CA GLY A 218 -6.18 -5.37 7.47
C GLY A 218 -5.89 -4.04 6.78
N ILE A 219 -4.74 -3.86 6.12
CA ILE A 219 -4.43 -2.63 5.38
C ILE A 219 -5.38 -2.48 4.19
N ARG A 220 -5.98 -1.31 4.01
CA ARG A 220 -6.85 -0.95 2.88
C ARG A 220 -6.30 0.27 2.16
N TYR A 221 -6.35 0.23 0.83
CA TYR A 221 -5.93 1.34 -0.01
C TYR A 221 -7.15 2.02 -0.63
N ILE A 222 -7.20 3.35 -0.57
CA ILE A 222 -8.28 4.18 -1.08
C ILE A 222 -7.67 5.22 -2.03
N HIS A 223 -8.01 5.12 -3.30
CA HIS A 223 -7.63 6.08 -4.35
C HIS A 223 -8.73 6.12 -5.43
N PRO A 224 -9.92 6.63 -5.14
CA PRO A 224 -10.99 6.68 -6.12
C PRO A 224 -10.61 7.57 -7.29
N ASN A 225 -10.52 6.99 -8.48
CA ASN A 225 -10.30 7.71 -9.72
C ASN A 225 -11.65 7.96 -10.39
N PRO A 226 -12.11 9.22 -10.53
CA PRO A 226 -13.44 9.54 -11.03
C PRO A 226 -13.77 8.92 -12.39
N LYS A 227 -12.80 8.93 -13.32
CA LYS A 227 -12.98 8.36 -14.66
C LYS A 227 -13.15 6.85 -14.59
N LYS A 228 -12.35 6.19 -13.75
CA LYS A 228 -12.43 4.73 -13.55
C LYS A 228 -13.68 4.31 -12.81
N MET A 229 -14.17 5.11 -11.88
CA MET A 229 -15.44 4.84 -11.18
C MET A 229 -16.63 4.74 -12.14
N LEU A 230 -16.64 5.50 -13.22
CA LEU A 230 -17.68 5.45 -14.24
C LEU A 230 -17.56 4.23 -15.21
N GLU A 231 -16.41 3.55 -15.21
CA GLU A 231 -16.21 2.34 -16.00
C GLU A 231 -16.91 1.15 -15.34
N ARG A 232 -17.72 0.42 -16.10
CA ARG A 232 -18.36 -0.81 -15.64
C ARG A 232 -17.37 -1.96 -15.62
N ALA A 233 -17.42 -2.76 -14.55
CA ALA A 233 -16.67 -4.01 -14.44
C ALA A 233 -17.41 -5.04 -13.60
N ASP A 234 -17.27 -6.32 -13.95
CA ASP A 234 -17.83 -7.42 -13.18
C ASP A 234 -17.13 -7.58 -11.82
N ARG A 235 -15.89 -7.16 -11.75
CA ARG A 235 -15.07 -7.19 -10.54
C ARG A 235 -14.68 -5.77 -10.15
N TYR A 236 -14.92 -5.42 -8.89
CA TYR A 236 -14.48 -4.15 -8.34
C TYR A 236 -12.96 -4.11 -8.23
N ASP A 237 -12.36 -3.04 -8.74
CA ASP A 237 -10.96 -2.71 -8.53
C ASP A 237 -10.84 -1.66 -7.40
N PRO A 238 -10.45 -2.06 -6.18
CA PRO A 238 -10.34 -1.14 -5.07
C PRO A 238 -9.20 -0.12 -5.24
N ASP A 239 -8.27 -0.37 -6.15
CA ASP A 239 -7.11 0.48 -6.37
C ASP A 239 -7.44 1.74 -7.16
N HIS A 240 -8.41 1.65 -8.06
CA HIS A 240 -8.77 2.76 -8.93
C HIS A 240 -10.28 3.06 -8.95
N GLY A 241 -11.09 2.18 -8.37
CA GLY A 241 -12.53 2.33 -8.32
C GLY A 241 -13.29 1.83 -9.55
N THR A 242 -12.65 1.14 -10.50
CA THR A 242 -13.36 0.54 -11.64
C THR A 242 -14.43 -0.44 -11.13
N GLY A 243 -15.65 -0.34 -11.64
CA GLY A 243 -16.79 -1.14 -11.14
C GLY A 243 -17.36 -0.65 -9.81
N PHE A 244 -17.10 0.59 -9.40
CA PHE A 244 -17.55 1.17 -8.13
C PHE A 244 -19.06 1.08 -7.95
N PHE A 245 -19.85 1.51 -8.94
CA PHE A 245 -21.31 1.54 -8.83
C PHE A 245 -21.93 0.14 -8.84
N GLN A 246 -21.32 -0.83 -9.54
CA GLN A 246 -21.69 -2.24 -9.48
C GLN A 246 -21.34 -2.85 -8.11
N HIS A 247 -20.19 -2.48 -7.55
CA HIS A 247 -19.80 -2.89 -6.19
C HIS A 247 -20.75 -2.31 -5.15
N ALA A 248 -21.04 -1.01 -5.21
CA ALA A 248 -22.00 -0.35 -4.33
C ALA A 248 -23.40 -1.02 -4.42
N GLY A 249 -23.81 -1.46 -5.61
CA GLY A 249 -25.04 -2.20 -5.81
C GLY A 249 -25.13 -3.56 -5.09
N ARG A 250 -24.03 -4.12 -4.61
CA ARG A 250 -24.02 -5.39 -3.86
C ARG A 250 -24.39 -5.25 -2.39
N PHE A 251 -24.34 -4.04 -1.85
CA PHE A 251 -24.78 -3.78 -0.47
C PHE A 251 -26.29 -3.91 -0.35
N SER A 252 -26.79 -4.36 0.79
CA SER A 252 -28.24 -4.36 1.07
C SER A 252 -28.78 -2.93 1.21
N ASP A 253 -30.10 -2.74 1.04
CA ASP A 253 -30.71 -1.41 1.20
C ASP A 253 -30.45 -0.85 2.58
N GLN A 254 -30.57 -1.66 3.63
CA GLN A 254 -30.25 -1.22 5.00
C GLN A 254 -28.81 -0.73 5.14
N GLN A 255 -27.84 -1.38 4.49
CA GLN A 255 -26.45 -0.94 4.50
C GLN A 255 -26.28 0.36 3.71
N LEU A 256 -26.91 0.47 2.54
CA LEU A 256 -26.85 1.67 1.72
C LEU A 256 -27.52 2.87 2.38
N ASP A 257 -28.68 2.69 3.03
CA ASP A 257 -29.33 3.75 3.79
C ASP A 257 -28.40 4.26 4.88
N ALA A 258 -27.78 3.38 5.65
CA ALA A 258 -26.83 3.77 6.70
C ALA A 258 -25.59 4.49 6.16
N VAL A 259 -25.09 4.10 4.98
CA VAL A 259 -23.97 4.76 4.31
C VAL A 259 -24.39 6.13 3.79
N VAL A 260 -25.48 6.20 3.05
CA VAL A 260 -25.97 7.44 2.44
C VAL A 260 -26.38 8.46 3.51
N ASP A 261 -27.02 8.04 4.59
CA ASP A 261 -27.38 8.91 5.71
C ASP A 261 -26.15 9.53 6.38
N ARG A 262 -25.02 8.80 6.40
CA ARG A 262 -23.75 9.31 6.93
C ARG A 262 -23.06 10.29 5.98
N ILE A 263 -23.03 10.00 4.67
CA ILE A 263 -22.30 10.83 3.70
C ILE A 263 -23.12 12.01 3.18
N ARG A 264 -24.44 11.93 3.17
CA ARG A 264 -25.35 12.98 2.69
C ARG A 264 -25.09 14.35 3.31
N PRO A 265 -25.03 14.52 4.67
CA PRO A 265 -24.78 15.84 5.26
C PRO A 265 -23.41 16.41 4.88
N ILE A 266 -22.39 15.56 4.70
CA ILE A 266 -21.06 15.98 4.27
C ILE A 266 -21.11 16.46 2.82
N MET A 267 -21.73 15.68 1.94
CA MET A 267 -21.91 16.06 0.53
C MET A 267 -22.69 17.37 0.39
N ALA A 268 -23.80 17.53 1.11
CA ALA A 268 -24.60 18.75 1.09
C ALA A 268 -23.84 19.99 1.58
N ALA A 269 -22.95 19.83 2.56
CA ALA A 269 -22.15 20.93 3.08
C ALA A 269 -21.06 21.42 2.12
N VAL A 270 -20.50 20.53 1.30
CA VAL A 270 -19.32 20.82 0.48
C VAL A 270 -19.60 20.84 -1.02
N VAL A 271 -20.72 20.28 -1.47
CA VAL A 271 -21.17 20.26 -2.87
C VAL A 271 -22.57 20.86 -2.97
N PRO A 272 -22.70 22.19 -3.12
CA PRO A 272 -24.01 22.87 -3.14
C PRO A 272 -24.96 22.35 -4.23
N GLU A 273 -24.43 21.77 -5.29
CA GLU A 273 -25.17 21.18 -6.40
C GLU A 273 -25.88 19.86 -6.00
N ILE A 274 -25.48 19.26 -4.87
CA ILE A 274 -26.03 18.00 -4.36
C ILE A 274 -26.56 18.22 -2.93
N PRO A 275 -27.59 19.02 -2.73
CA PRO A 275 -28.09 19.32 -1.38
C PRO A 275 -28.74 18.10 -0.73
N ASN A 276 -29.19 17.11 -1.54
CA ASN A 276 -29.82 15.91 -1.06
C ASN A 276 -29.38 14.71 -1.89
N LEU A 277 -28.35 14.00 -1.42
CA LEU A 277 -27.85 12.78 -2.07
C LEU A 277 -28.83 11.63 -1.80
N SER A 278 -29.27 10.99 -2.87
CA SER A 278 -30.11 9.78 -2.87
C SER A 278 -29.54 8.72 -3.78
N TYR A 279 -30.11 7.51 -3.75
CA TYR A 279 -29.70 6.44 -4.64
C TYR A 279 -30.89 5.67 -5.20
N GLN A 280 -30.69 5.02 -6.33
CA GLN A 280 -31.64 4.11 -6.97
C GLN A 280 -30.90 2.91 -7.53
N ARG A 281 -31.54 1.74 -7.46
CA ARG A 281 -31.02 0.52 -8.10
C ARG A 281 -31.49 0.44 -9.55
N MET A 282 -30.57 0.10 -10.44
CA MET A 282 -30.80 -0.11 -11.87
C MET A 282 -30.43 -1.54 -12.29
N GLY A 283 -30.81 -1.96 -13.49
CA GLY A 283 -30.32 -3.20 -14.07
C GLY A 283 -30.60 -4.45 -13.22
N LEU A 284 -31.85 -4.71 -12.83
CA LEU A 284 -32.23 -5.81 -11.91
C LEU A 284 -31.58 -5.71 -10.52
N GLY A 285 -31.24 -4.50 -10.10
CA GLY A 285 -30.64 -4.23 -8.79
C GLY A 285 -29.12 -4.43 -8.73
N THR A 286 -28.46 -4.65 -9.85
CA THR A 286 -27.02 -4.93 -9.90
C THR A 286 -26.14 -3.68 -9.95
N GLU A 287 -26.71 -2.52 -10.22
CA GLU A 287 -25.99 -1.25 -10.33
C GLU A 287 -26.66 -0.19 -9.46
N LEU A 288 -25.88 0.64 -8.80
CA LEU A 288 -26.36 1.74 -8.00
C LEU A 288 -26.18 3.05 -8.77
N VAL A 289 -27.22 3.85 -8.82
CA VAL A 289 -27.19 5.22 -9.34
C VAL A 289 -27.35 6.18 -8.19
N PHE A 290 -26.34 7.00 -7.92
CA PHE A 290 -26.45 8.13 -7.01
C PHE A 290 -26.97 9.36 -7.77
N TYR A 291 -27.85 10.12 -7.14
CA TYR A 291 -28.42 11.32 -7.73
C TYR A 291 -28.79 12.36 -6.67
N SER A 292 -28.97 13.59 -7.11
CA SER A 292 -29.64 14.61 -6.32
C SER A 292 -31.09 14.75 -6.77
N ASP A 293 -32.02 14.64 -5.86
CA ASP A 293 -33.45 14.82 -6.12
C ASP A 293 -33.89 16.30 -6.10
N THR A 294 -32.96 17.20 -5.85
CA THR A 294 -33.21 18.63 -5.93
C THR A 294 -32.80 19.14 -7.32
N PRO A 295 -33.70 19.80 -8.06
CA PRO A 295 -33.39 20.33 -9.38
C PRO A 295 -32.26 21.34 -9.32
N VAL A 296 -31.18 21.12 -10.08
CA VAL A 296 -30.17 22.16 -10.33
C VAL A 296 -30.83 23.33 -11.09
N ARG A 297 -30.44 24.55 -10.80
CA ARG A 297 -31.04 25.76 -11.41
C ARG A 297 -31.23 25.61 -12.93
N GLY A 298 -32.52 25.57 -13.35
CA GLY A 298 -32.90 25.51 -14.77
C GLY A 298 -32.95 24.14 -15.42
N ALA A 299 -32.66 23.06 -14.70
CA ALA A 299 -32.80 21.69 -15.21
C ALA A 299 -34.09 21.06 -14.69
N THR A 300 -34.87 20.44 -15.58
CA THR A 300 -36.09 19.69 -15.26
C THR A 300 -35.84 18.19 -15.09
N GLY A 301 -34.69 17.79 -14.51
CA GLY A 301 -34.27 16.39 -14.42
C GLY A 301 -33.49 16.05 -13.18
N VAL A 302 -33.41 14.75 -12.91
CA VAL A 302 -32.57 14.18 -11.87
C VAL A 302 -31.09 14.35 -12.26
N TYR A 303 -30.30 14.96 -11.38
CA TYR A 303 -28.88 15.12 -11.56
C TYR A 303 -28.15 13.87 -11.03
N SER A 304 -27.75 12.99 -11.94
CA SER A 304 -27.14 11.68 -11.58
C SER A 304 -25.63 11.73 -11.51
N HIS A 305 -25.03 10.70 -10.93
CA HIS A 305 -23.57 10.59 -10.77
C HIS A 305 -22.79 10.66 -12.11
N GLU A 306 -23.42 10.29 -13.25
CA GLU A 306 -22.81 10.45 -14.57
C GLU A 306 -22.57 11.92 -14.95
N GLN A 307 -23.25 12.85 -14.30
CA GLN A 307 -23.17 14.29 -14.53
C GLN A 307 -22.37 15.01 -13.43
N PHE A 308 -21.94 14.28 -12.38
CA PHE A 308 -21.16 14.86 -11.29
C PHE A 308 -19.78 15.28 -11.80
N SER A 309 -19.24 16.35 -11.22
CA SER A 309 -17.88 16.78 -11.48
C SER A 309 -16.89 15.70 -11.00
N GLU A 310 -15.66 15.68 -11.57
CA GLU A 310 -14.61 14.77 -11.11
C GLU A 310 -14.35 14.89 -9.61
N GLY A 311 -14.35 16.12 -9.06
CA GLY A 311 -14.21 16.35 -7.62
C GLY A 311 -15.35 15.78 -6.80
N THR A 312 -16.58 15.94 -7.28
CA THR A 312 -17.78 15.38 -6.64
C THR A 312 -17.75 13.85 -6.61
N LEU A 313 -17.40 13.22 -7.73
CA LEU A 313 -17.25 11.75 -7.83
C LEU A 313 -16.14 11.24 -6.90
N ARG A 314 -14.99 11.94 -6.87
CA ARG A 314 -13.88 11.57 -6.01
C ARG A 314 -14.26 11.67 -4.53
N LEU A 315 -14.94 12.74 -4.13
CA LEU A 315 -15.43 12.90 -2.77
C LEU A 315 -16.44 11.81 -2.42
N LEU A 316 -17.40 11.53 -3.31
CA LEU A 316 -18.37 10.45 -3.12
C LEU A 316 -17.68 9.10 -2.92
N GLY A 317 -16.72 8.77 -3.78
CA GLY A 317 -15.93 7.53 -3.67
C GLY A 317 -15.16 7.45 -2.36
N LEU A 318 -14.43 8.51 -2.00
CA LEU A 318 -13.69 8.58 -0.73
C LEU A 318 -14.62 8.38 0.49
N LEU A 319 -15.71 9.10 0.53
CA LEU A 319 -16.68 9.02 1.65
C LEU A 319 -17.34 7.64 1.70
N PHE A 320 -17.70 7.07 0.56
CA PHE A 320 -18.29 5.74 0.48
C PHE A 320 -17.32 4.67 0.98
N ASP A 321 -16.07 4.68 0.50
CA ASP A 321 -15.03 3.72 0.91
C ASP A 321 -14.76 3.83 2.42
N LEU A 322 -14.63 5.07 2.96
CA LEU A 322 -14.46 5.29 4.39
C LEU A 322 -15.66 4.83 5.23
N ALA A 323 -16.88 5.01 4.71
CA ALA A 323 -18.10 4.57 5.40
C ALA A 323 -18.28 3.05 5.40
N THR A 324 -17.78 2.37 4.35
CA THR A 324 -17.91 0.92 4.13
C THR A 324 -16.69 0.11 4.52
N LEU A 325 -15.69 0.72 5.17
CA LEU A 325 -14.51 0.02 5.63
C LEU A 325 -14.86 -1.30 6.34
N PRO A 326 -14.25 -2.43 5.98
CA PRO A 326 -14.41 -3.69 6.68
C PRO A 326 -14.06 -3.59 8.16
N ARG A 327 -14.63 -4.44 9.00
CA ARG A 327 -14.38 -4.42 10.45
C ARG A 327 -12.97 -4.83 10.83
N ASP A 328 -12.30 -5.58 9.98
CA ASP A 328 -10.93 -6.04 10.13
C ASP A 328 -9.89 -5.04 9.59
N THR A 329 -10.32 -3.84 9.20
CA THR A 329 -9.41 -2.78 8.77
C THR A 329 -8.54 -2.31 9.93
N SER A 330 -7.23 -2.32 9.72
CA SER A 330 -6.22 -1.84 10.67
C SER A 330 -5.64 -0.49 10.25
N VAL A 331 -5.21 -0.39 9.00
CA VAL A 331 -4.60 0.81 8.44
C VAL A 331 -5.29 1.18 7.13
N VAL A 332 -5.57 2.45 6.94
CA VAL A 332 -6.11 3.00 5.69
C VAL A 332 -5.04 3.83 5.00
N LEU A 333 -4.68 3.46 3.79
CA LEU A 333 -3.79 4.20 2.92
C LEU A 333 -4.62 5.05 1.99
N ILE A 334 -4.43 6.37 2.01
CA ILE A 334 -5.19 7.31 1.17
C ILE A 334 -4.21 8.08 0.31
N GLU A 335 -4.39 8.04 -1.01
CA GLU A 335 -3.54 8.77 -1.94
C GLU A 335 -4.21 10.03 -2.44
N GLU A 336 -3.57 11.18 -2.12
CA GLU A 336 -3.94 12.52 -2.55
C GLU A 336 -5.46 12.80 -2.47
N PRO A 337 -6.07 12.72 -1.28
CA PRO A 337 -7.52 12.88 -1.13
C PRO A 337 -8.03 14.23 -1.61
N GLU A 338 -7.16 15.24 -1.66
CA GLU A 338 -7.44 16.61 -2.09
C GLU A 338 -7.57 16.78 -3.61
N THR A 339 -7.07 15.83 -4.41
CA THR A 339 -7.04 15.96 -5.87
C THR A 339 -8.45 16.17 -6.44
N CYS A 340 -8.61 17.16 -7.32
CA CYS A 340 -9.88 17.59 -7.92
C CYS A 340 -10.88 18.24 -6.93
N LEU A 341 -10.54 18.41 -5.66
CA LEU A 341 -11.39 19.05 -4.68
C LEU A 341 -11.13 20.57 -4.59
N GLN A 342 -12.17 21.31 -4.24
CA GLN A 342 -12.01 22.74 -3.95
C GLN A 342 -11.31 22.93 -2.60
N ALA A 343 -10.52 24.01 -2.45
CA ALA A 343 -9.76 24.31 -1.24
C ALA A 343 -10.63 24.36 0.05
N SER A 344 -11.88 24.78 -0.06
CA SER A 344 -12.83 24.77 1.07
C SER A 344 -13.14 23.36 1.57
N VAL A 345 -13.25 22.41 0.65
CA VAL A 345 -13.47 20.98 0.95
C VAL A 345 -12.20 20.37 1.55
N VAL A 346 -11.04 20.68 0.95
CA VAL A 346 -9.74 20.19 1.41
C VAL A 346 -9.49 20.57 2.87
N ARG A 347 -9.82 21.82 3.26
CA ARG A 347 -9.70 22.28 4.65
C ARG A 347 -10.57 21.51 5.64
N SER A 348 -11.61 20.83 5.19
CA SER A 348 -12.48 20.00 6.04
C SER A 348 -11.99 18.54 6.18
N LEU A 349 -11.11 18.09 5.27
CA LEU A 349 -10.60 16.70 5.29
C LEU A 349 -9.89 16.30 6.59
N PRO A 350 -9.02 17.14 7.22
CA PRO A 350 -8.36 16.76 8.45
C PRO A 350 -9.33 16.42 9.60
N SER A 351 -10.44 17.15 9.71
CA SER A 351 -11.48 16.88 10.70
C SER A 351 -12.21 15.57 10.39
N LEU A 352 -12.62 15.37 9.14
CA LEU A 352 -13.27 14.14 8.69
C LEU A 352 -12.39 12.91 8.93
N LEU A 353 -11.13 12.98 8.52
CA LEU A 353 -10.18 11.86 8.67
C LEU A 353 -9.88 11.57 10.15
N ALA A 354 -9.83 12.61 11.00
CA ALA A 354 -9.68 12.44 12.44
C ALA A 354 -10.89 11.71 13.05
N GLU A 355 -12.09 12.13 12.67
CA GLU A 355 -13.34 11.51 13.15
C GLU A 355 -13.42 10.03 12.71
N VAL A 356 -13.13 9.72 11.46
CA VAL A 356 -13.13 8.33 10.95
C VAL A 356 -12.08 7.50 11.67
N ALA A 357 -10.84 8.00 11.81
CA ALA A 357 -9.76 7.29 12.50
C ALA A 357 -10.16 6.91 13.94
N MET A 358 -10.77 7.87 14.67
CA MET A 358 -11.21 7.66 16.04
C MET A 358 -12.41 6.72 16.14
N ASN A 359 -13.46 6.93 15.31
CA ASN A 359 -14.71 6.16 15.40
C ASN A 359 -14.56 4.72 14.92
N ARG A 360 -13.60 4.45 14.02
CA ARG A 360 -13.32 3.12 13.47
C ARG A 360 -12.11 2.46 14.12
N ASP A 361 -11.39 3.17 15.00
CA ASP A 361 -10.12 2.74 15.61
C ASP A 361 -9.13 2.22 14.57
N VAL A 362 -8.93 2.99 13.49
CA VAL A 362 -8.00 2.69 12.40
C VAL A 362 -6.89 3.71 12.33
N GLN A 363 -5.70 3.27 11.92
CA GLN A 363 -4.59 4.16 11.59
C GLN A 363 -4.71 4.60 10.13
N MET A 364 -4.14 5.75 9.79
CA MET A 364 -4.17 6.27 8.42
C MET A 364 -2.80 6.74 7.98
N VAL A 365 -2.43 6.39 6.73
CA VAL A 365 -1.28 6.96 6.03
C VAL A 365 -1.79 7.68 4.79
N ILE A 366 -1.61 8.99 4.76
CA ILE A 366 -2.21 9.88 3.76
C ILE A 366 -1.09 10.56 2.98
N SER A 367 -0.95 10.30 1.68
CA SER A 367 -0.08 11.13 0.84
C SER A 367 -0.81 12.40 0.42
N THR A 368 -0.12 13.53 0.43
CA THR A 368 -0.71 14.81 0.05
C THR A 368 0.32 15.79 -0.48
N HIS A 369 -0.17 16.72 -1.30
CA HIS A 369 0.55 17.92 -1.75
C HIS A 369 -0.11 19.21 -1.24
N SER A 370 -1.22 19.12 -0.53
CA SER A 370 -2.02 20.28 -0.17
C SER A 370 -1.51 20.96 1.09
N PRO A 371 -1.08 22.24 1.00
CA PRO A 371 -0.83 23.09 2.16
C PRO A 371 -2.04 23.17 3.07
N GLU A 372 -3.25 23.33 2.50
CA GLU A 372 -4.50 23.47 3.27
C GLU A 372 -4.77 22.27 4.18
N LEU A 373 -4.35 21.07 3.75
CA LEU A 373 -4.52 19.86 4.53
C LEU A 373 -3.47 19.78 5.64
N ILE A 374 -2.20 20.08 5.33
CA ILE A 374 -1.07 19.95 6.25
C ILE A 374 -1.10 21.05 7.33
N ASP A 375 -1.48 22.27 6.96
CA ASP A 375 -1.47 23.45 7.87
C ASP A 375 -2.61 23.45 8.86
N SER A 376 -3.56 22.51 8.74
CA SER A 376 -4.61 22.34 9.75
C SER A 376 -4.02 22.15 11.15
N GLU A 377 -4.63 22.79 12.15
CA GLU A 377 -4.29 22.62 13.57
C GLU A 377 -4.48 21.17 14.06
N LEU A 378 -5.33 20.40 13.37
CA LEU A 378 -5.58 18.98 13.67
C LEU A 378 -4.47 18.05 13.17
N VAL A 379 -3.46 18.58 12.48
CA VAL A 379 -2.29 17.84 11.98
C VAL A 379 -1.07 18.29 12.78
N LEU A 380 -0.53 17.37 13.60
CA LEU A 380 0.64 17.67 14.42
C LEU A 380 1.94 17.50 13.63
N PRO A 381 3.03 18.20 13.96
CA PRO A 381 4.34 17.98 13.32
C PRO A 381 4.86 16.56 13.42
N SER A 382 4.52 15.84 14.48
CA SER A 382 4.84 14.40 14.65
C SER A 382 4.03 13.47 13.74
N GLN A 383 3.03 14.00 13.06
CA GLN A 383 2.20 13.28 12.09
C GLN A 383 2.56 13.60 10.64
N VAL A 384 3.60 14.39 10.38
CA VAL A 384 4.01 14.78 9.04
C VAL A 384 5.39 14.20 8.72
N LEU A 385 5.42 13.25 7.80
CA LEU A 385 6.63 12.64 7.24
C LEU A 385 6.98 13.37 5.93
N MET A 386 8.06 14.14 5.96
CA MET A 386 8.56 14.84 4.79
C MET A 386 9.52 13.94 4.01
N LEU A 387 9.20 13.71 2.73
CA LEU A 387 10.07 13.02 1.78
C LEU A 387 10.86 14.03 0.95
N ARG A 388 12.16 13.78 0.85
CA ARG A 388 13.09 14.56 0.02
C ARG A 388 13.87 13.65 -0.90
N SER A 389 14.16 14.13 -2.10
CA SER A 389 15.08 13.45 -3.01
C SER A 389 16.44 14.16 -2.97
N GLU A 390 17.46 13.48 -2.48
CA GLU A 390 18.84 13.96 -2.41
C GLU A 390 19.74 12.98 -3.17
N ASN A 391 20.47 13.48 -4.17
CA ASN A 391 21.42 12.69 -4.98
C ASN A 391 20.80 11.39 -5.58
N GLY A 392 19.52 11.42 -5.95
CA GLY A 392 18.81 10.27 -6.52
C GLY A 392 18.30 9.27 -5.48
N GLU A 393 18.44 9.58 -4.19
CA GLU A 393 17.89 8.80 -3.08
C GLU A 393 16.76 9.56 -2.41
N THR A 394 15.72 8.85 -2.01
CA THR A 394 14.66 9.42 -1.17
C THR A 394 14.96 9.18 0.30
N ARG A 395 14.89 10.25 1.07
CA ARG A 395 14.95 10.24 2.52
C ARG A 395 13.64 10.72 3.11
N GLY A 396 13.26 10.16 4.25
CA GLY A 396 12.09 10.55 5.02
C GLY A 396 12.48 11.05 6.39
N GLU A 397 11.81 12.11 6.86
CA GLU A 397 12.03 12.68 8.19
C GLU A 397 10.72 13.23 8.75
N LEU A 398 10.36 12.89 9.98
CA LEU A 398 9.23 13.50 10.66
C LEU A 398 9.54 14.98 10.98
N LEU A 399 8.60 15.89 10.73
CA LEU A 399 8.81 17.32 10.99
C LEU A 399 9.18 17.59 12.44
N SER A 400 8.62 16.83 13.39
CA SER A 400 8.95 16.96 14.81
C SER A 400 10.39 16.55 15.17
N GLN A 401 11.02 15.73 14.34
CA GLN A 401 12.37 15.20 14.55
C GLN A 401 13.42 15.91 13.69
N SER A 402 12.97 16.80 12.79
CA SER A 402 13.88 17.47 11.86
C SER A 402 14.93 18.34 12.57
N ASN A 403 16.17 18.21 12.11
CA ASN A 403 17.26 19.06 12.53
C ASN A 403 17.47 20.29 11.64
N ASP A 404 16.72 20.42 10.56
CA ASP A 404 16.80 21.60 9.69
C ASP A 404 16.33 22.87 10.43
N PRO A 405 17.16 23.94 10.50
CA PRO A 405 16.80 25.15 11.21
C PRO A 405 15.51 25.81 10.70
N ARG A 406 15.21 25.68 9.41
CA ARG A 406 13.99 26.25 8.80
C ARG A 406 12.75 25.52 9.28
N ILE A 407 12.78 24.19 9.36
CA ILE A 407 11.70 23.36 9.91
C ILE A 407 11.54 23.69 11.41
N LYS A 408 12.64 23.71 12.19
CA LYS A 408 12.59 24.04 13.61
C LYS A 408 11.97 25.41 13.87
N ALA A 409 12.32 26.41 13.07
CA ALA A 409 11.76 27.75 13.19
C ALA A 409 10.24 27.73 12.96
N VAL A 410 9.75 27.07 11.92
CA VAL A 410 8.32 26.96 11.62
C VAL A 410 7.57 26.20 12.73
N VAL A 411 8.07 25.03 13.14
CA VAL A 411 7.45 24.21 14.19
C VAL A 411 7.39 24.94 15.53
N SER A 412 8.44 25.70 15.90
CA SER A 412 8.51 26.43 17.18
C SER A 412 7.70 27.71 17.19
N SER A 413 7.53 28.38 16.04
CA SER A 413 6.82 29.66 15.93
C SER A 413 5.33 29.51 15.65
N GLY A 414 4.84 28.28 15.38
CA GLY A 414 3.44 28.04 15.00
C GLY A 414 3.09 28.57 13.60
N LEU A 415 4.08 28.80 12.75
CA LEU A 415 3.87 29.15 11.34
C LEU A 415 3.32 27.94 10.57
N PRO A 416 2.72 28.16 9.38
CA PRO A 416 2.26 27.08 8.53
C PRO A 416 3.35 26.04 8.25
N LYS A 417 3.07 24.78 8.48
CA LYS A 417 4.04 23.66 8.28
C LYS A 417 4.52 23.59 6.84
N SER A 418 3.63 23.93 5.88
CA SER A 418 3.94 24.00 4.46
C SER A 418 5.07 24.97 4.14
N GLU A 419 5.16 26.12 4.80
CA GLU A 419 6.25 27.09 4.60
C GLU A 419 7.63 26.49 4.90
N GLY A 420 7.74 25.71 5.98
CA GLY A 420 8.97 25.00 6.33
C GLY A 420 9.35 23.93 5.31
N ILE A 421 8.34 23.19 4.86
CA ILE A 421 8.50 22.12 3.85
C ILE A 421 8.97 22.73 2.53
N ASP A 422 8.35 23.81 2.07
CA ASP A 422 8.71 24.50 0.82
C ASP A 422 10.09 25.15 0.88
N ALA A 423 10.43 25.79 2.02
CA ALA A 423 11.74 26.38 2.23
C ALA A 423 12.89 25.36 2.14
N VAL A 424 12.61 24.12 2.52
CA VAL A 424 13.60 23.03 2.46
C VAL A 424 13.65 22.39 1.08
N ASN A 425 12.51 22.23 0.42
CA ASN A 425 12.44 21.59 -0.90
C ASN A 425 12.94 22.48 -2.05
N GLY A 426 13.17 23.79 -1.81
CA GLY A 426 13.98 24.68 -2.66
C GLY A 426 13.48 24.88 -4.10
N ARG A 427 12.16 24.88 -4.36
CA ARG A 427 11.62 25.10 -5.71
C ARG A 427 10.94 26.44 -5.85
N THR A 428 11.74 27.50 -5.96
CA THR A 428 11.33 28.74 -6.60
C THR A 428 11.64 28.67 -8.09
N ILE A 429 10.63 28.83 -8.94
CA ILE A 429 10.86 29.01 -10.38
C ILE A 429 11.60 30.36 -10.51
N PRO A 430 12.80 30.38 -11.11
CA PRO A 430 13.52 31.65 -11.29
C PRO A 430 12.66 32.59 -12.12
N LEU A 431 12.27 33.74 -11.54
CA LEU A 431 11.57 34.77 -12.28
C LEU A 431 12.50 35.32 -13.36
N GLY A 432 12.10 35.27 -14.63
CA GLY A 432 12.84 35.82 -15.75
C GLY A 432 13.36 34.83 -16.78
N THR A 433 12.96 33.57 -16.72
CA THR A 433 13.32 32.53 -17.71
C THR A 433 12.31 32.35 -18.85
N TRP A 434 11.36 33.27 -19.00
CA TRP A 434 10.36 33.31 -20.11
C TRP A 434 10.72 34.36 -21.16
#